data_8053047179bb1cfba64948703b9a2106
#
_entry.id   8053047179bb1cfba64948703b9a2106
#
_cell.length_a   1.000
_cell.length_b   1.000
_cell.length_c   1.000
_cell.angle_alpha   90.00
_cell.angle_beta   90.00
_cell.angle_gamma   90.00
#
_symmetry.space_group_name_H-M   'P 1'
#
loop_
_entity.id
_entity.type
_entity.pdbx_description
1 polymer ?
#
loop_
_entity_poly.entity_id
_entity_poly.type
_entity_poly.pdbx_seq_one_letter_code
_entity_poly.pdbx_strand_id
1 'polypeptide(L)'
;MKEEIEQILAEVRDLKCKTEKDIEEARVRLLGKKGEITKLFEEFRTVAPELKKEFGQKLNLLKKEATAKIEELKAAAESAGSAASDSFDATMPGDPVALGTRHPVSIARQQIVNIFRKFGYDVAEGPEIEDDYHVFEALNFPPNHPARDMQDTFFVSTGHKDPILLRTHTSCVQVRAMENMKLPIRVICPGRVFRNEAISARAHCIFHQVEGLYIDENVTFADLKQAILLFAREMFGPDTQIRMRPSYFPFTEPSAEVDVSCNICHGKGCNIGKGTGWLEILGCGMVDPNVLEASGIDSKKYSGFAFGMGVERIAMLKWQVNDLRHYFENDMRFLREFSTCVEV
;
A
#
# COMPACT_ATOMS: atom_id res chain seq x y z
N MET A 1 0.60 55.28 63.33
CA MET A 1 1.81 54.49 63.04
C MET A 1 1.80 53.08 63.68
N LYS A 2 1.55 52.91 65.02
CA LYS A 2 1.54 51.54 65.62
C LYS A 2 0.38 50.68 65.09
N GLU A 3 -0.82 51.27 65.09
CA GLU A 3 -2.03 50.62 64.54
C GLU A 3 -1.92 50.35 63.01
N GLU A 4 -1.35 51.23 62.25
CA GLU A 4 -1.10 51.08 60.79
C GLU A 4 -0.12 49.96 60.48
N ILE A 5 0.97 49.85 61.26
CA ILE A 5 1.92 48.71 61.09
C ILE A 5 1.24 47.35 61.36
N GLU A 6 0.41 47.29 62.40
CA GLU A 6 -0.32 46.09 62.77
C GLU A 6 -1.41 45.76 61.74
N GLN A 7 -2.05 46.74 61.16
CA GLN A 7 -3.06 46.64 60.14
C GLN A 7 -2.43 46.08 58.81
N ILE A 8 -1.33 46.68 58.35
CA ILE A 8 -0.63 46.22 57.15
C ILE A 8 -0.01 44.84 57.38
N LEU A 9 0.44 44.49 58.57
CA LEU A 9 0.95 43.17 58.91
C LEU A 9 -0.15 42.13 58.84
N ALA A 10 -1.36 42.46 59.29
CA ALA A 10 -2.52 41.55 59.11
C ALA A 10 -2.90 41.40 57.65
N GLU A 11 -2.93 42.45 56.83
CA GLU A 11 -3.17 42.38 55.39
C GLU A 11 -2.14 41.54 54.64
N VAL A 12 -0.85 41.65 54.99
CA VAL A 12 0.23 40.85 54.43
C VAL A 12 0.05 39.35 54.71
N ARG A 13 -0.37 39.00 55.93
CA ARG A 13 -0.60 37.60 56.33
C ARG A 13 -1.81 36.99 55.61
N ASP A 14 -2.87 37.75 55.37
CA ASP A 14 -4.09 37.33 54.69
C ASP A 14 -4.02 37.47 53.16
N LEU A 15 -2.90 37.96 52.62
CA LEU A 15 -2.73 38.19 51.18
C LEU A 15 -2.89 36.88 50.38
N LYS A 16 -3.85 36.88 49.46
CA LYS A 16 -4.14 35.80 48.53
C LYS A 16 -4.15 36.32 47.10
N CYS A 17 -3.18 35.96 46.33
CA CYS A 17 -3.10 36.29 44.89
C CYS A 17 -3.27 35.03 44.07
N LYS A 18 -4.02 35.10 42.99
CA LYS A 18 -4.29 33.95 42.11
C LYS A 18 -3.49 33.98 40.80
N THR A 19 -3.07 35.16 40.39
CA THR A 19 -2.31 35.33 39.13
C THR A 19 -0.97 36.03 39.38
N GLU A 20 -0.01 35.77 38.51
CA GLU A 20 1.31 36.43 38.55
C GLU A 20 1.21 37.97 38.52
N LYS A 21 0.23 38.48 37.79
CA LYS A 21 -0.07 39.92 37.72
C LYS A 21 -0.54 40.48 39.05
N ASP A 22 -1.42 39.77 39.79
CA ASP A 22 -1.89 40.15 41.11
C ASP A 22 -0.73 40.18 42.12
N ILE A 23 0.21 39.25 42.03
CA ILE A 23 1.40 39.17 42.88
C ILE A 23 2.31 40.37 42.65
N GLU A 24 2.52 40.73 41.39
CA GLU A 24 3.36 41.91 41.05
C GLU A 24 2.70 43.20 41.45
N GLU A 25 1.40 43.35 41.30
CA GLU A 25 0.64 44.50 41.79
C GLU A 25 0.72 44.64 43.33
N ALA A 26 0.58 43.55 44.06
CA ALA A 26 0.76 43.51 45.51
C ALA A 26 2.20 43.88 45.92
N ARG A 27 3.20 43.38 45.22
CA ARG A 27 4.62 43.72 45.42
C ARG A 27 4.87 45.23 45.28
N VAL A 28 4.36 45.82 44.20
CA VAL A 28 4.51 47.28 43.93
C VAL A 28 3.78 48.08 44.97
N ARG A 29 2.58 47.71 45.38
CA ARG A 29 1.78 48.39 46.40
C ARG A 29 2.47 48.38 47.75
N LEU A 30 3.02 47.23 48.19
CA LEU A 30 3.62 47.10 49.52
C LEU A 30 5.09 47.55 49.55
N LEU A 31 5.93 47.06 48.63
CA LEU A 31 7.39 47.19 48.65
C LEU A 31 7.94 48.17 47.61
N GLY A 32 7.11 48.73 46.73
CA GLY A 32 7.50 49.68 45.71
C GLY A 32 8.11 50.99 46.25
N LYS A 33 8.77 51.78 45.39
CA LYS A 33 9.36 53.10 45.78
C LYS A 33 8.37 54.04 46.42
N LYS A 34 7.10 53.97 46.11
CA LYS A 34 5.97 54.76 46.71
C LYS A 34 5.03 53.80 47.46
N GLY A 35 5.45 52.65 47.86
CA GLY A 35 4.64 51.64 48.51
C GLY A 35 4.38 51.99 49.99
N GLU A 36 3.37 51.33 50.55
CA GLU A 36 2.89 51.56 51.88
C GLU A 36 3.98 51.38 52.94
N ILE A 37 4.77 50.30 52.83
CA ILE A 37 5.87 50.03 53.77
C ILE A 37 6.97 51.12 53.64
N THR A 38 7.27 51.53 52.38
CA THR A 38 8.28 52.58 52.14
C THR A 38 7.88 53.92 52.71
N LYS A 39 6.60 54.32 52.64
CA LYS A 39 6.09 55.50 53.30
C LYS A 39 6.22 55.47 54.83
N LEU A 40 5.92 54.33 55.42
CA LEU A 40 6.12 54.14 56.86
C LEU A 40 7.60 54.26 57.28
N PHE A 41 8.53 53.86 56.45
CA PHE A 41 9.97 54.07 56.69
C PHE A 41 10.37 55.57 56.56
N GLU A 42 9.70 56.33 55.72
CA GLU A 42 9.94 57.78 55.60
C GLU A 42 9.37 58.54 56.85
N GLU A 43 8.17 58.21 57.31
CA GLU A 43 7.58 58.70 58.50
C GLU A 43 8.37 58.33 59.75
N PHE A 44 8.97 57.19 59.80
CA PHE A 44 9.83 56.71 60.88
C PHE A 44 11.00 57.65 61.16
N ARG A 45 11.48 58.41 60.15
CA ARG A 45 12.56 59.39 60.33
C ARG A 45 12.21 60.53 61.28
N THR A 46 10.91 60.87 61.40
CA THR A 46 10.40 61.99 62.20
C THR A 46 10.03 61.58 63.66
N VAL A 47 10.14 60.30 64.00
CA VAL A 47 9.75 59.75 65.32
C VAL A 47 10.75 60.11 66.41
N ALA A 48 10.27 60.32 67.62
CA ALA A 48 11.10 60.66 68.81
C ALA A 48 12.10 59.52 69.16
N PRO A 49 13.31 59.85 69.61
CA PRO A 49 14.41 58.89 69.83
C PRO A 49 14.05 57.76 70.76
N GLU A 50 13.19 57.95 71.73
CA GLU A 50 12.79 56.92 72.72
C GLU A 50 11.99 55.75 72.10
N LEU A 51 11.19 56.05 71.10
CA LEU A 51 10.35 55.06 70.42
C LEU A 51 10.97 54.46 69.17
N LYS A 52 12.11 54.94 68.69
CA LYS A 52 12.78 54.47 67.47
C LYS A 52 13.15 52.99 67.51
N LYS A 53 13.55 52.50 68.67
CA LYS A 53 13.99 51.08 68.77
C LYS A 53 12.82 50.10 68.57
N GLU A 54 11.68 50.37 69.15
CA GLU A 54 10.47 49.53 69.06
C GLU A 54 9.85 49.60 67.66
N PHE A 55 9.67 50.81 67.13
CA PHE A 55 9.10 50.95 65.75
C PHE A 55 10.03 50.41 64.65
N GLY A 56 11.37 50.58 64.80
CA GLY A 56 12.33 50.02 63.86
C GLY A 56 12.32 48.52 63.78
N GLN A 57 12.14 47.82 64.93
CA GLN A 57 11.99 46.36 64.97
C GLN A 57 10.70 45.93 64.28
N LYS A 58 9.56 46.60 64.55
CA LYS A 58 8.29 46.22 63.90
C LYS A 58 8.27 46.49 62.39
N LEU A 59 8.84 47.58 61.89
CA LEU A 59 8.96 47.89 60.48
C LEU A 59 9.86 46.92 59.76
N ASN A 60 10.97 46.54 60.38
CA ASN A 60 11.85 45.48 59.77
C ASN A 60 11.16 44.09 59.71
N LEU A 61 10.39 43.76 60.75
CA LEU A 61 9.57 42.58 60.76
C LEU A 61 8.53 42.57 59.65
N LEU A 62 7.78 43.68 59.50
CA LEU A 62 6.77 43.87 58.47
C LEU A 62 7.36 43.75 57.08
N LYS A 63 8.52 44.40 56.84
CA LYS A 63 9.21 44.27 55.55
C LYS A 63 9.63 42.81 55.25
N LYS A 64 10.17 42.10 56.26
CA LYS A 64 10.60 40.73 56.14
C LYS A 64 9.43 39.77 55.85
N GLU A 65 8.30 39.92 56.59
CA GLU A 65 7.10 39.10 56.35
C GLU A 65 6.47 39.39 55.00
N ALA A 66 6.40 40.67 54.58
CA ALA A 66 5.89 41.02 53.24
C ALA A 66 6.74 40.44 52.11
N THR A 67 8.08 40.48 52.25
CA THR A 67 8.98 39.90 51.25
C THR A 67 8.81 38.39 51.19
N ALA A 68 8.83 37.70 52.33
CA ALA A 68 8.65 36.25 52.41
C ALA A 68 7.32 35.79 51.82
N LYS A 69 6.21 36.53 52.11
CA LYS A 69 4.89 36.17 51.58
C LYS A 69 4.78 36.32 50.06
N ILE A 70 5.39 37.35 49.49
CA ILE A 70 5.44 37.53 48.03
C ILE A 70 6.27 36.46 47.36
N GLU A 71 7.40 36.03 47.96
CA GLU A 71 8.20 34.94 47.45
C GLU A 71 7.47 33.57 47.53
N GLU A 72 6.74 33.32 48.62
CA GLU A 72 5.88 32.13 48.77
C GLU A 72 4.80 32.10 47.67
N LEU A 73 4.11 33.21 47.44
CA LEU A 73 3.09 33.29 46.41
C LEU A 73 3.64 33.13 44.99
N LYS A 74 4.84 33.67 44.70
CA LYS A 74 5.53 33.43 43.41
C LYS A 74 5.87 31.97 43.20
N ALA A 75 6.48 31.31 44.16
CA ALA A 75 6.82 29.91 44.07
C ALA A 75 5.57 29.03 43.91
N ALA A 76 4.47 29.37 44.58
CA ALA A 76 3.20 28.67 44.41
C ALA A 76 2.57 28.91 43.04
N ALA A 77 2.69 30.09 42.45
CA ALA A 77 2.21 30.38 41.10
C ALA A 77 3.04 29.68 40.03
N GLU A 78 4.36 29.63 40.15
CA GLU A 78 5.28 28.92 39.29
C GLU A 78 5.01 27.39 39.33
N SER A 79 4.80 26.82 40.50
CA SER A 79 4.47 25.40 40.65
C SER A 79 3.07 25.04 40.11
N ALA A 80 2.08 25.95 40.23
CA ALA A 80 0.75 25.76 39.66
C ALA A 80 0.76 25.90 38.13
N GLY A 81 1.58 26.78 37.59
CA GLY A 81 1.78 26.94 36.13
C GLY A 81 2.44 25.74 35.47
N SER A 82 3.35 25.07 36.18
CA SER A 82 4.01 23.86 35.68
C SER A 82 3.13 22.59 35.74
N ALA A 83 2.09 22.60 36.58
CA ALA A 83 1.16 21.46 36.68
C ALA A 83 0.02 21.49 35.64
N ALA A 84 -0.12 22.56 34.86
CA ALA A 84 -1.19 22.75 33.88
C ALA A 84 -0.69 22.75 32.41
N SER A 85 0.59 22.53 32.12
CA SER A 85 1.02 22.22 30.79
C SER A 85 0.83 20.69 30.60
N ASP A 86 -0.14 20.27 29.77
CA ASP A 86 0.00 19.03 29.04
C ASP A 86 1.43 19.03 28.49
N SER A 87 2.31 18.30 29.15
CA SER A 87 3.71 18.23 28.75
C SER A 87 3.74 17.44 27.45
N PHE A 88 3.57 18.14 26.33
CA PHE A 88 3.84 17.58 25.02
C PHE A 88 5.28 17.10 25.03
N ASP A 89 5.46 15.79 25.17
CA ASP A 89 6.77 15.18 25.07
C ASP A 89 7.19 15.12 23.60
N ALA A 90 7.95 16.10 23.18
CA ALA A 90 8.47 16.16 21.81
C ALA A 90 9.43 15.02 21.45
N THR A 91 9.84 14.21 22.42
CA THR A 91 10.67 13.02 22.17
C THR A 91 9.84 11.76 21.86
N MET A 92 8.54 11.79 22.16
CA MET A 92 7.67 10.69 21.77
C MET A 92 7.52 10.67 20.25
N PRO A 93 7.62 9.46 19.62
CA PRO A 93 7.31 9.31 18.21
C PRO A 93 5.85 9.72 17.97
N GLY A 94 5.60 10.46 16.88
CA GLY A 94 4.24 10.77 16.46
C GLY A 94 3.45 9.49 16.18
N ASP A 95 2.12 9.60 16.18
CA ASP A 95 1.27 8.48 15.79
C ASP A 95 1.67 8.01 14.38
N PRO A 96 1.99 6.72 14.21
CA PRO A 96 2.42 6.22 12.91
C PRO A 96 1.26 6.33 11.93
N VAL A 97 1.46 7.08 10.86
CA VAL A 97 0.55 7.06 9.71
C VAL A 97 0.66 5.67 9.08
N ALA A 98 -0.42 4.90 9.13
CA ALA A 98 -0.47 3.60 8.48
C ALA A 98 -0.32 3.81 6.96
N LEU A 99 0.81 3.37 6.42
CA LEU A 99 1.00 3.34 4.96
C LEU A 99 0.08 2.29 4.36
N GLY A 100 -0.64 2.68 3.31
CA GLY A 100 -1.40 1.73 2.50
C GLY A 100 -0.46 0.77 1.75
N THR A 101 -1.00 -0.35 1.31
CA THR A 101 -0.30 -1.31 0.44
C THR A 101 -1.04 -1.49 -0.86
N ARG A 102 -0.34 -1.97 -1.88
CA ARG A 102 -0.98 -2.42 -3.12
C ARG A 102 -1.60 -3.79 -2.90
N HIS A 103 -2.70 -4.05 -3.59
CA HIS A 103 -3.32 -5.37 -3.60
C HIS A 103 -2.33 -6.44 -4.12
N PRO A 104 -2.22 -7.64 -3.51
CA PRO A 104 -1.24 -8.66 -3.92
C PRO A 104 -1.32 -9.07 -5.39
N VAL A 105 -2.51 -9.15 -5.97
CA VAL A 105 -2.67 -9.41 -7.43
C VAL A 105 -2.03 -8.27 -8.25
N SER A 106 -2.16 -7.03 -7.83
CA SER A 106 -1.51 -5.89 -8.51
C SER A 106 0.01 -5.94 -8.39
N ILE A 107 0.53 -6.39 -7.23
CA ILE A 107 1.97 -6.57 -7.02
C ILE A 107 2.49 -7.68 -7.94
N ALA A 108 1.82 -8.85 -7.97
CA ALA A 108 2.19 -9.97 -8.84
C ALA A 108 2.16 -9.56 -10.32
N ARG A 109 1.08 -8.89 -10.77
CA ARG A 109 0.96 -8.38 -12.14
C ARG A 109 2.12 -7.44 -12.49
N GLN A 110 2.45 -6.52 -11.61
CA GLN A 110 3.54 -5.58 -11.85
C GLN A 110 4.90 -6.28 -11.93
N GLN A 111 5.15 -7.29 -11.10
CA GLN A 111 6.37 -8.09 -11.16
C GLN A 111 6.48 -8.85 -12.47
N ILE A 112 5.40 -9.51 -12.92
CA ILE A 112 5.35 -10.19 -14.23
C ILE A 112 5.67 -9.19 -15.34
N VAL A 113 5.01 -8.04 -15.36
CA VAL A 113 5.24 -6.98 -16.36
C VAL A 113 6.70 -6.52 -16.35
N ASN A 114 7.27 -6.26 -15.18
CA ASN A 114 8.65 -5.80 -15.05
C ASN A 114 9.67 -6.84 -15.54
N ILE A 115 9.41 -8.14 -15.30
CA ILE A 115 10.27 -9.21 -15.80
C ILE A 115 10.28 -9.22 -17.33
N PHE A 116 9.10 -9.21 -17.97
CA PHE A 116 9.04 -9.26 -19.44
C PHE A 116 9.53 -7.97 -20.10
N ARG A 117 9.37 -6.81 -19.45
CA ARG A 117 9.98 -5.55 -19.92
C ARG A 117 11.51 -5.63 -19.97
N LYS A 118 12.15 -6.28 -18.99
CA LYS A 118 13.61 -6.54 -19.05
C LYS A 118 14.01 -7.37 -20.27
N PHE A 119 13.10 -8.21 -20.78
CA PHE A 119 13.31 -9.03 -21.97
C PHE A 119 12.89 -8.35 -23.27
N GLY A 120 12.55 -7.05 -23.21
CA GLY A 120 12.19 -6.25 -24.37
C GLY A 120 10.76 -6.41 -24.86
N TYR A 121 9.84 -6.80 -23.97
CA TYR A 121 8.42 -6.83 -24.29
C TYR A 121 7.76 -5.48 -23.97
N ASP A 122 6.96 -4.99 -24.91
CA ASP A 122 6.07 -3.86 -24.69
C ASP A 122 4.77 -4.32 -24.02
N VAL A 123 4.03 -3.40 -23.41
CA VAL A 123 2.72 -3.67 -22.82
C VAL A 123 1.64 -3.23 -23.78
N ALA A 124 0.77 -4.16 -24.19
CA ALA A 124 -0.42 -3.89 -24.98
C ALA A 124 -1.67 -4.05 -24.12
N GLU A 125 -2.59 -3.12 -24.19
CA GLU A 125 -3.88 -3.15 -23.51
C GLU A 125 -5.02 -3.14 -24.52
N GLY A 126 -6.16 -3.71 -24.16
CA GLY A 126 -7.35 -3.76 -25.01
C GLY A 126 -8.64 -3.80 -24.18
N PRO A 127 -9.80 -3.70 -24.84
CA PRO A 127 -11.10 -3.64 -24.20
C PRO A 127 -11.45 -4.95 -23.48
N GLU A 128 -12.27 -4.85 -22.43
CA GLU A 128 -12.81 -6.01 -21.71
C GLU A 128 -14.10 -6.56 -22.39
N ILE A 129 -14.79 -5.68 -23.10
CA ILE A 129 -15.97 -6.04 -23.91
C ILE A 129 -15.50 -6.18 -25.36
N GLU A 130 -15.72 -7.34 -25.93
CA GLU A 130 -15.18 -7.73 -27.22
C GLU A 130 -16.24 -8.36 -28.12
N ASP A 131 -15.93 -8.48 -29.39
CA ASP A 131 -16.71 -9.25 -30.36
C ASP A 131 -16.24 -10.72 -30.44
N ASP A 132 -17.03 -11.53 -31.08
CA ASP A 132 -16.75 -12.95 -31.28
C ASP A 132 -15.51 -13.19 -32.15
N TYR A 133 -15.26 -12.29 -33.11
CA TYR A 133 -14.10 -12.40 -34.01
C TYR A 133 -12.77 -12.38 -33.25
N HIS A 134 -12.55 -11.35 -32.42
CA HIS A 134 -11.28 -11.19 -31.69
C HIS A 134 -11.11 -12.21 -30.57
N VAL A 135 -12.21 -12.70 -29.95
CA VAL A 135 -12.11 -13.66 -28.87
C VAL A 135 -11.98 -15.10 -29.37
N PHE A 136 -12.61 -15.42 -30.51
CA PHE A 136 -12.68 -16.82 -30.96
C PHE A 136 -12.25 -17.02 -32.41
N GLU A 137 -12.85 -16.34 -33.37
CA GLU A 137 -12.68 -16.66 -34.78
C GLU A 137 -11.24 -16.46 -35.25
N ALA A 138 -10.63 -15.29 -34.99
CA ALA A 138 -9.25 -14.97 -35.33
C ALA A 138 -8.22 -15.86 -34.59
N LEU A 139 -8.64 -16.51 -33.51
CA LEU A 139 -7.83 -17.45 -32.71
C LEU A 139 -8.09 -18.92 -33.08
N ASN A 140 -8.60 -19.17 -34.27
CA ASN A 140 -8.81 -20.50 -34.82
C ASN A 140 -9.77 -21.41 -34.01
N PHE A 141 -10.70 -20.79 -33.24
CA PHE A 141 -11.77 -21.55 -32.56
C PHE A 141 -12.86 -21.91 -33.57
N PRO A 142 -13.18 -23.20 -33.74
CA PRO A 142 -14.27 -23.60 -34.61
C PRO A 142 -15.64 -23.10 -34.07
N PRO A 143 -16.66 -22.92 -34.96
CA PRO A 143 -17.96 -22.36 -34.56
C PRO A 143 -18.67 -23.14 -33.44
N ASN A 144 -18.44 -24.42 -33.34
CA ASN A 144 -19.07 -25.33 -32.35
C ASN A 144 -18.11 -25.72 -31.20
N HIS A 145 -17.11 -24.89 -30.92
CA HIS A 145 -16.19 -25.19 -29.83
C HIS A 145 -16.87 -24.95 -28.48
N PRO A 146 -16.73 -25.85 -27.48
CA PRO A 146 -17.38 -25.73 -26.17
C PRO A 146 -17.09 -24.39 -25.45
N ALA A 147 -15.90 -23.83 -25.61
CA ALA A 147 -15.56 -22.53 -25.01
C ALA A 147 -16.42 -21.35 -25.50
N ARG A 148 -17.11 -21.52 -26.65
CA ARG A 148 -18.06 -20.53 -27.19
C ARG A 148 -19.45 -20.66 -26.58
N ASP A 149 -19.71 -21.69 -25.77
CA ASP A 149 -21.00 -21.90 -25.14
C ASP A 149 -21.27 -20.87 -24.05
N MET A 150 -22.55 -20.53 -23.86
CA MET A 150 -23.03 -19.63 -22.80
C MET A 150 -22.71 -20.14 -21.39
N GLN A 151 -22.35 -21.42 -21.25
CA GLN A 151 -21.96 -22.01 -19.96
C GLN A 151 -20.59 -21.49 -19.50
N ASP A 152 -19.67 -21.17 -20.45
CA ASP A 152 -18.32 -20.77 -20.13
C ASP A 152 -18.04 -19.28 -20.42
N THR A 153 -18.93 -18.60 -21.15
CA THR A 153 -18.75 -17.21 -21.60
C THR A 153 -19.92 -16.32 -21.19
N PHE A 154 -19.61 -15.11 -20.73
CA PHE A 154 -20.62 -14.09 -20.47
C PHE A 154 -20.89 -13.27 -21.73
N PHE A 155 -22.07 -13.43 -22.30
CA PHE A 155 -22.55 -12.61 -23.41
C PHE A 155 -23.31 -11.38 -22.91
N VAL A 156 -23.09 -10.24 -23.58
CA VAL A 156 -23.78 -8.99 -23.27
C VAL A 156 -25.00 -8.85 -24.20
N SER A 157 -26.18 -8.70 -23.63
CA SER A 157 -27.39 -8.49 -24.39
C SER A 157 -27.48 -7.06 -24.89
N THR A 158 -27.09 -6.83 -26.14
CA THR A 158 -27.02 -5.49 -26.75
C THR A 158 -28.11 -5.25 -27.81
N GLY A 159 -28.84 -6.30 -28.23
CA GLY A 159 -29.74 -6.25 -29.38
C GLY A 159 -29.03 -6.17 -30.75
N HIS A 160 -27.69 -6.25 -30.79
CA HIS A 160 -26.90 -6.40 -32.03
C HIS A 160 -27.03 -7.81 -32.57
N LYS A 161 -26.83 -7.97 -33.92
CA LYS A 161 -26.83 -9.28 -34.56
C LYS A 161 -25.63 -10.11 -34.19
N ASP A 162 -24.47 -9.46 -34.05
CA ASP A 162 -23.22 -10.12 -33.71
C ASP A 162 -23.06 -10.19 -32.20
N PRO A 163 -22.67 -11.34 -31.66
CA PRO A 163 -22.49 -11.54 -30.24
C PRO A 163 -21.38 -10.61 -29.67
N ILE A 164 -21.74 -9.89 -28.63
CA ILE A 164 -20.78 -9.11 -27.83
C ILE A 164 -20.64 -9.81 -26.48
N LEU A 165 -19.43 -9.95 -26.00
CA LEU A 165 -19.11 -10.75 -24.82
C LEU A 165 -18.03 -10.08 -23.94
N LEU A 166 -17.94 -10.54 -22.72
CA LEU A 166 -16.81 -10.26 -21.85
C LEU A 166 -15.67 -11.21 -22.21
N ARG A 167 -14.46 -10.68 -22.48
CA ARG A 167 -13.33 -11.50 -22.91
C ARG A 167 -12.99 -12.60 -21.90
N THR A 168 -12.81 -13.82 -22.38
CA THR A 168 -12.47 -15.01 -21.59
C THR A 168 -10.97 -15.20 -21.39
N HIS A 169 -10.17 -14.46 -22.14
CA HIS A 169 -8.71 -14.41 -22.13
C HIS A 169 -8.21 -13.08 -22.69
N THR A 170 -6.93 -12.80 -22.57
CA THR A 170 -6.32 -11.59 -23.12
C THR A 170 -5.72 -11.78 -24.51
N SER A 171 -5.90 -12.97 -25.13
CA SER A 171 -5.46 -13.25 -26.51
C SER A 171 -6.14 -12.36 -27.55
N CYS A 172 -7.34 -11.84 -27.26
CA CYS A 172 -7.99 -10.81 -28.11
C CYS A 172 -7.11 -9.57 -28.30
N VAL A 173 -6.33 -9.20 -27.27
CA VAL A 173 -5.36 -8.10 -27.37
C VAL A 173 -4.18 -8.47 -28.26
N GLN A 174 -3.78 -9.77 -28.28
CA GLN A 174 -2.74 -10.25 -29.20
C GLN A 174 -3.21 -10.14 -30.65
N VAL A 175 -4.48 -10.49 -30.97
CA VAL A 175 -5.06 -10.30 -32.29
C VAL A 175 -4.99 -8.83 -32.71
N ARG A 176 -5.45 -7.92 -31.84
CA ARG A 176 -5.38 -6.48 -32.09
C ARG A 176 -3.95 -5.97 -32.26
N ALA A 177 -2.99 -6.53 -31.54
CA ALA A 177 -1.57 -6.20 -31.70
C ALA A 177 -1.06 -6.67 -33.07
N MET A 178 -1.42 -7.87 -33.52
CA MET A 178 -1.05 -8.40 -34.83
C MET A 178 -1.63 -7.58 -36.00
N GLU A 179 -2.87 -7.09 -35.84
CA GLU A 179 -3.53 -6.25 -36.85
C GLU A 179 -2.95 -4.83 -36.95
N ASN A 180 -2.47 -4.26 -35.85
CA ASN A 180 -2.15 -2.83 -35.77
C ASN A 180 -0.66 -2.52 -35.62
N MET A 181 0.17 -3.48 -35.16
CA MET A 181 1.60 -3.25 -34.91
C MET A 181 2.46 -3.69 -36.10
N LYS A 182 3.63 -3.12 -36.18
CA LYS A 182 4.64 -3.54 -37.18
C LYS A 182 5.49 -4.65 -36.60
N LEU A 183 5.84 -5.61 -37.46
CA LEU A 183 6.78 -6.68 -37.14
C LEU A 183 8.22 -6.12 -36.98
N PRO A 184 9.02 -6.68 -36.06
CA PRO A 184 8.68 -7.74 -35.15
C PRO A 184 7.76 -7.29 -34.02
N ILE A 185 6.85 -8.17 -33.58
CA ILE A 185 5.93 -7.91 -32.46
C ILE A 185 6.45 -8.66 -31.23
N ARG A 186 6.62 -7.95 -30.11
CA ARG A 186 6.99 -8.52 -28.82
C ARG A 186 6.22 -7.81 -27.73
N VAL A 187 5.09 -8.39 -27.33
CA VAL A 187 4.14 -7.75 -26.40
C VAL A 187 3.70 -8.68 -25.29
N ILE A 188 3.37 -8.09 -24.13
CA ILE A 188 2.59 -8.72 -23.08
C ILE A 188 1.26 -8.00 -22.94
N CYS A 189 0.21 -8.76 -22.70
CA CYS A 189 -1.17 -8.32 -22.64
C CYS A 189 -1.75 -8.58 -21.25
N PRO A 190 -1.46 -7.72 -20.24
CA PRO A 190 -2.06 -7.86 -18.93
C PRO A 190 -3.50 -7.39 -18.93
N GLY A 191 -4.40 -8.16 -18.30
CA GLY A 191 -5.79 -7.74 -18.25
C GLY A 191 -6.67 -8.62 -17.38
N ARG A 192 -7.84 -8.09 -17.06
CA ARG A 192 -8.91 -8.80 -16.39
C ARG A 192 -9.70 -9.61 -17.41
N VAL A 193 -10.10 -10.81 -17.03
CA VAL A 193 -10.85 -11.74 -17.86
C VAL A 193 -12.01 -12.34 -17.09
N PHE A 194 -12.98 -12.90 -17.82
CA PHE A 194 -14.27 -13.32 -17.28
C PHE A 194 -14.62 -14.71 -17.80
N ARG A 195 -14.98 -15.61 -16.89
CA ARG A 195 -15.47 -16.95 -17.23
C ARG A 195 -16.67 -17.29 -16.37
N ASN A 196 -17.66 -17.90 -16.96
CA ASN A 196 -18.87 -18.29 -16.24
C ASN A 196 -18.65 -19.59 -15.44
N GLU A 197 -17.74 -19.52 -14.47
CA GLU A 197 -17.35 -20.63 -13.61
C GLU A 197 -17.85 -20.43 -12.19
N ALA A 198 -18.14 -21.51 -11.49
CA ALA A 198 -18.48 -21.46 -10.07
C ALA A 198 -17.28 -21.04 -9.22
N ILE A 199 -17.50 -20.07 -8.32
CA ILE A 199 -16.47 -19.59 -7.41
C ILE A 199 -16.05 -20.69 -6.44
N SER A 200 -14.75 -20.94 -6.36
CA SER A 200 -14.14 -21.94 -5.49
C SER A 200 -12.76 -21.50 -4.98
N ALA A 201 -12.11 -22.33 -4.19
CA ALA A 201 -10.73 -22.08 -3.75
C ALA A 201 -9.71 -22.02 -4.91
N ARG A 202 -10.08 -22.43 -6.13
CA ARG A 202 -9.20 -22.57 -7.31
C ARG A 202 -9.69 -21.85 -8.56
N ALA A 203 -10.93 -21.39 -8.59
CA ALA A 203 -11.58 -20.74 -9.72
C ALA A 203 -12.40 -19.55 -9.26
N HIS A 204 -12.46 -18.52 -10.08
CA HIS A 204 -13.31 -17.36 -9.87
C HIS A 204 -13.82 -16.86 -11.22
N CYS A 205 -15.04 -16.36 -11.26
CA CYS A 205 -15.65 -15.85 -12.50
C CYS A 205 -14.95 -14.60 -13.06
N ILE A 206 -14.18 -13.92 -12.25
CA ILE A 206 -13.33 -12.78 -12.64
C ILE A 206 -11.92 -13.09 -12.15
N PHE A 207 -10.93 -12.98 -13.02
CA PHE A 207 -9.52 -13.12 -12.65
C PHE A 207 -8.64 -12.33 -13.60
N HIS A 208 -7.33 -12.34 -13.38
CA HIS A 208 -6.37 -11.57 -14.19
C HIS A 208 -5.42 -12.51 -14.92
N GLN A 209 -5.17 -12.20 -16.19
CA GLN A 209 -4.17 -12.87 -16.99
C GLN A 209 -3.06 -11.92 -17.43
N VAL A 210 -1.89 -12.45 -17.66
CA VAL A 210 -0.86 -11.85 -18.48
C VAL A 210 -0.54 -12.86 -19.57
N GLU A 211 -0.79 -12.47 -20.81
CA GLU A 211 -0.39 -13.23 -21.96
C GLU A 211 0.75 -12.55 -22.70
N GLY A 212 1.58 -13.30 -23.38
CA GLY A 212 2.67 -12.79 -24.16
C GLY A 212 2.64 -13.31 -25.58
N LEU A 213 3.04 -12.47 -26.53
CA LEU A 213 3.16 -12.77 -27.94
C LEU A 213 4.52 -12.27 -28.45
N TYR A 214 5.24 -13.15 -29.13
CA TYR A 214 6.44 -12.80 -29.88
C TYR A 214 6.35 -13.33 -31.30
N ILE A 215 6.44 -12.44 -32.29
CA ILE A 215 6.44 -12.77 -33.72
C ILE A 215 7.62 -12.08 -34.38
N ASP A 216 8.44 -12.88 -35.06
CA ASP A 216 9.59 -12.43 -35.84
C ASP A 216 9.94 -13.46 -36.92
N GLU A 217 10.97 -13.22 -37.71
CA GLU A 217 11.51 -14.23 -38.61
C GLU A 217 12.25 -15.33 -37.82
N ASN A 218 12.00 -16.60 -38.15
CA ASN A 218 12.69 -17.76 -37.57
C ASN A 218 12.54 -17.97 -36.05
N VAL A 219 11.45 -17.55 -35.46
CA VAL A 219 11.14 -17.80 -34.04
C VAL A 219 10.87 -19.31 -33.83
N THR A 220 11.45 -19.91 -32.81
CA THR A 220 11.40 -21.32 -32.56
C THR A 220 10.80 -21.69 -31.19
N PHE A 221 10.44 -22.98 -31.04
CA PHE A 221 9.99 -23.47 -29.72
C PHE A 221 11.11 -23.41 -28.64
N ALA A 222 12.38 -23.40 -29.07
CA ALA A 222 13.50 -23.21 -28.16
C ALA A 222 13.52 -21.78 -27.55
N ASP A 223 13.16 -20.78 -28.36
CA ASP A 223 13.05 -19.39 -27.90
C ASP A 223 11.91 -19.25 -26.88
N LEU A 224 10.77 -19.89 -27.12
CA LEU A 224 9.67 -19.98 -26.17
C LEU A 224 10.12 -20.60 -24.84
N LYS A 225 10.79 -21.76 -24.90
CA LYS A 225 11.29 -22.46 -23.72
C LYS A 225 12.28 -21.59 -22.93
N GLN A 226 13.16 -20.87 -23.63
CA GLN A 226 14.13 -19.97 -23.01
C GLN A 226 13.44 -18.79 -22.31
N ALA A 227 12.47 -18.15 -22.97
CA ALA A 227 11.72 -17.02 -22.39
C ALA A 227 10.98 -17.44 -21.12
N ILE A 228 10.31 -18.59 -21.12
CA ILE A 228 9.59 -19.09 -19.96
C ILE A 228 10.55 -19.51 -18.83
N LEU A 229 11.68 -20.13 -19.15
CA LEU A 229 12.68 -20.50 -18.13
C LEU A 229 13.25 -19.25 -17.44
N LEU A 230 13.56 -18.21 -18.20
CA LEU A 230 14.03 -16.94 -17.65
C LEU A 230 12.97 -16.29 -16.75
N PHE A 231 11.72 -16.26 -17.21
CA PHE A 231 10.60 -15.78 -16.40
C PHE A 231 10.46 -16.57 -15.09
N ALA A 232 10.47 -17.90 -15.16
CA ALA A 232 10.32 -18.74 -13.98
C ALA A 232 11.43 -18.51 -12.95
N ARG A 233 12.66 -18.33 -13.39
CA ARG A 233 13.81 -18.05 -12.52
C ARG A 233 13.75 -16.66 -11.89
N GLU A 234 13.38 -15.63 -12.65
CA GLU A 234 13.20 -14.27 -12.11
C GLU A 234 12.02 -14.20 -11.10
N MET A 235 10.94 -14.95 -11.33
CA MET A 235 9.74 -14.91 -10.51
C MET A 235 9.83 -15.76 -9.24
N PHE A 236 10.43 -16.96 -9.33
CA PHE A 236 10.43 -17.97 -8.26
C PHE A 236 11.81 -18.33 -7.71
N GLY A 237 12.87 -17.78 -8.30
CA GLY A 237 14.25 -17.98 -7.87
C GLY A 237 15.12 -18.74 -8.87
N PRO A 238 16.46 -18.58 -8.80
CA PRO A 238 17.42 -19.04 -9.81
C PRO A 238 17.46 -20.55 -10.00
N ASP A 239 17.13 -21.32 -8.97
CA ASP A 239 17.14 -22.78 -9.00
C ASP A 239 15.85 -23.39 -9.58
N THR A 240 14.89 -22.55 -9.96
CA THR A 240 13.61 -23.00 -10.52
C THR A 240 13.82 -23.72 -11.85
N GLN A 241 13.26 -24.90 -11.94
CA GLN A 241 13.22 -25.71 -13.15
C GLN A 241 11.83 -25.68 -13.76
N ILE A 242 11.77 -25.82 -15.08
CA ILE A 242 10.51 -25.95 -15.81
C ILE A 242 10.38 -27.35 -16.41
N ARG A 243 9.14 -27.82 -16.52
CA ARG A 243 8.75 -29.00 -17.24
C ARG A 243 7.62 -28.63 -18.20
N MET A 244 7.78 -28.92 -19.47
CA MET A 244 6.77 -28.73 -20.50
C MET A 244 6.06 -30.03 -20.77
N ARG A 245 4.73 -30.03 -20.69
CA ARG A 245 3.87 -31.16 -21.00
C ARG A 245 3.08 -30.85 -22.27
N PRO A 246 3.03 -31.77 -23.26
CA PRO A 246 2.19 -31.56 -24.43
C PRO A 246 0.74 -31.26 -24.04
N SER A 247 0.14 -30.32 -24.72
CA SER A 247 -1.24 -29.91 -24.54
C SER A 247 -1.83 -29.50 -25.90
N TYR A 248 -3.08 -29.08 -25.92
CA TYR A 248 -3.75 -28.59 -27.12
C TYR A 248 -4.46 -27.28 -26.85
N PHE A 249 -4.20 -26.28 -27.70
CA PHE A 249 -4.96 -25.06 -27.78
C PHE A 249 -5.27 -24.73 -29.24
N PRO A 250 -6.48 -24.24 -29.59
CA PRO A 250 -6.85 -23.98 -30.98
C PRO A 250 -5.93 -23.00 -31.73
N PHE A 251 -5.29 -22.12 -31.00
CA PHE A 251 -4.50 -21.01 -31.51
C PHE A 251 -2.98 -21.26 -31.51
N THR A 252 -2.52 -22.44 -31.06
CA THR A 252 -1.09 -22.81 -31.04
C THR A 252 -0.86 -24.25 -31.43
N GLU A 253 0.23 -24.50 -32.21
CA GLU A 253 0.70 -25.83 -32.56
C GLU A 253 2.22 -25.79 -32.84
N PRO A 254 3.07 -26.55 -32.12
CA PRO A 254 2.75 -27.36 -30.95
C PRO A 254 2.41 -26.53 -29.71
N SER A 255 1.57 -27.12 -28.85
CA SER A 255 1.15 -26.51 -27.59
C SER A 255 1.71 -27.28 -26.40
N ALA A 256 1.92 -26.58 -25.29
CA ALA A 256 2.35 -27.16 -24.03
C ALA A 256 1.79 -26.44 -22.81
N GLU A 257 1.60 -27.17 -21.74
CA GLU A 257 1.46 -26.65 -20.39
C GLU A 257 2.79 -26.66 -19.69
N VAL A 258 3.07 -25.62 -18.89
CA VAL A 258 4.34 -25.48 -18.18
C VAL A 258 4.15 -25.60 -16.68
N ASP A 259 4.88 -26.53 -16.11
CA ASP A 259 5.01 -26.69 -14.67
C ASP A 259 6.36 -26.13 -14.21
N VAL A 260 6.38 -25.54 -13.00
CA VAL A 260 7.60 -25.20 -12.28
C VAL A 260 7.86 -26.17 -11.14
N SER A 261 9.13 -26.37 -10.81
CA SER A 261 9.50 -27.11 -9.61
C SER A 261 8.99 -26.38 -8.37
N CYS A 262 8.36 -27.13 -7.47
CA CYS A 262 7.83 -26.55 -6.22
C CYS A 262 9.00 -26.08 -5.34
N ASN A 263 9.05 -24.77 -5.06
CA ASN A 263 10.05 -24.15 -4.20
C ASN A 263 9.90 -24.48 -2.71
N ILE A 264 8.74 -25.04 -2.30
CA ILE A 264 8.44 -25.41 -0.91
C ILE A 264 8.99 -26.80 -0.59
N CYS A 265 8.73 -27.78 -1.46
CA CYS A 265 9.16 -29.16 -1.25
C CYS A 265 10.39 -29.56 -2.08
N HIS A 266 10.93 -28.63 -2.88
CA HIS A 266 12.08 -28.86 -3.76
C HIS A 266 11.97 -30.16 -4.60
N GLY A 267 10.78 -30.36 -5.16
CA GLY A 267 10.50 -31.53 -6.02
C GLY A 267 10.15 -32.83 -5.27
N LYS A 268 10.18 -32.85 -3.93
CA LYS A 268 9.88 -34.05 -3.12
C LYS A 268 8.39 -34.43 -3.08
N GLY A 269 7.52 -33.51 -3.46
CA GLY A 269 6.07 -33.65 -3.37
C GLY A 269 5.50 -33.11 -2.07
N CYS A 270 4.45 -32.30 -2.16
CA CYS A 270 3.69 -31.74 -1.05
C CYS A 270 2.21 -31.59 -1.42
N ASN A 271 1.37 -31.22 -0.46
CA ASN A 271 -0.07 -31.07 -0.70
C ASN A 271 -0.41 -30.01 -1.77
N ILE A 272 0.43 -28.98 -1.92
CA ILE A 272 0.23 -27.91 -2.91
C ILE A 272 0.35 -28.46 -4.33
N GLY A 273 1.37 -29.29 -4.58
CA GLY A 273 1.61 -29.98 -5.85
C GLY A 273 0.95 -31.35 -5.94
N LYS A 274 -0.03 -31.68 -5.09
CA LYS A 274 -0.71 -33.00 -5.06
C LYS A 274 0.28 -34.17 -5.03
N GLY A 275 1.40 -34.03 -4.32
CA GLY A 275 2.44 -35.05 -4.22
C GLY A 275 3.42 -35.10 -5.39
N THR A 276 3.22 -34.34 -6.47
CA THR A 276 4.05 -34.44 -7.69
C THR A 276 5.37 -33.65 -7.60
N GLY A 277 5.44 -32.65 -6.73
CA GLY A 277 6.57 -31.70 -6.67
C GLY A 277 6.60 -30.66 -7.79
N TRP A 278 5.59 -30.64 -8.66
CA TRP A 278 5.45 -29.73 -9.79
C TRP A 278 4.14 -28.95 -9.71
N LEU A 279 4.18 -27.70 -10.18
CA LEU A 279 3.07 -26.75 -10.11
C LEU A 279 2.86 -26.11 -11.48
N GLU A 280 1.72 -26.37 -12.08
CA GLU A 280 1.34 -25.74 -13.34
C GLU A 280 1.15 -24.25 -13.17
N ILE A 281 1.76 -23.45 -14.07
CA ILE A 281 1.74 -21.99 -14.02
C ILE A 281 1.15 -21.33 -15.26
N LEU A 282 1.30 -21.94 -16.45
CA LEU A 282 0.88 -21.33 -17.72
C LEU A 282 0.70 -22.36 -18.84
N GLY A 283 -0.08 -21.97 -19.86
CA GLY A 283 -0.12 -22.59 -21.15
C GLY A 283 0.68 -21.80 -22.18
N CYS A 284 1.24 -22.48 -23.18
CA CYS A 284 2.03 -21.83 -24.23
C CYS A 284 2.07 -22.67 -25.51
N GLY A 285 2.58 -22.10 -26.60
CA GLY A 285 2.82 -22.83 -27.85
C GLY A 285 3.33 -21.92 -28.95
N MET A 286 3.65 -22.52 -30.09
CA MET A 286 3.92 -21.79 -31.32
C MET A 286 2.60 -21.30 -31.90
N VAL A 287 2.54 -20.06 -32.36
CA VAL A 287 1.31 -19.47 -32.94
C VAL A 287 0.94 -20.28 -34.20
N ASP A 288 -0.32 -20.70 -34.25
CA ASP A 288 -0.83 -21.45 -35.42
C ASP A 288 -0.75 -20.55 -36.69
N PRO A 289 -0.29 -21.11 -37.83
CA PRO A 289 -0.25 -20.38 -39.10
C PRO A 289 -1.58 -19.73 -39.49
N ASN A 290 -2.72 -20.37 -39.20
CA ASN A 290 -4.04 -19.78 -39.48
C ASN A 290 -4.30 -18.50 -38.69
N VAL A 291 -3.80 -18.40 -37.44
CA VAL A 291 -3.92 -17.21 -36.61
C VAL A 291 -3.09 -16.06 -37.18
N LEU A 292 -1.89 -16.34 -37.67
CA LEU A 292 -1.04 -15.35 -38.33
C LEU A 292 -1.72 -14.83 -39.60
N GLU A 293 -2.23 -15.74 -40.45
CA GLU A 293 -2.90 -15.40 -41.72
C GLU A 293 -4.22 -14.65 -41.48
N ALA A 294 -5.01 -15.00 -40.47
CA ALA A 294 -6.22 -14.28 -40.09
C ALA A 294 -5.92 -12.82 -39.70
N SER A 295 -4.73 -12.58 -39.14
CA SER A 295 -4.26 -11.24 -38.77
C SER A 295 -3.45 -10.55 -39.88
N GLY A 296 -3.38 -11.13 -41.10
CA GLY A 296 -2.69 -10.54 -42.26
C GLY A 296 -1.17 -10.70 -42.25
N ILE A 297 -0.62 -11.61 -41.44
CA ILE A 297 0.82 -11.90 -41.33
C ILE A 297 1.16 -13.14 -42.17
N ASP A 298 2.18 -13.00 -43.02
CA ASP A 298 2.66 -14.13 -43.88
C ASP A 298 3.31 -15.24 -43.03
N SER A 299 2.59 -16.34 -42.82
CA SER A 299 3.01 -17.48 -42.00
C SER A 299 4.20 -18.27 -42.61
N LYS A 300 4.55 -18.04 -43.89
CA LYS A 300 5.73 -18.64 -44.53
C LYS A 300 7.01 -17.89 -44.21
N LYS A 301 6.89 -16.60 -43.87
CA LYS A 301 8.02 -15.74 -43.54
C LYS A 301 8.22 -15.55 -42.05
N TYR A 302 7.13 -15.46 -41.32
CA TYR A 302 7.13 -15.18 -39.90
C TYR A 302 6.62 -16.35 -39.09
N SER A 303 7.20 -16.54 -37.92
CA SER A 303 6.75 -17.49 -36.91
C SER A 303 6.69 -16.80 -35.57
N GLY A 304 6.01 -17.37 -34.61
CA GLY A 304 5.90 -16.78 -33.31
C GLY A 304 5.50 -17.76 -32.25
N PHE A 305 5.57 -17.33 -31.01
CA PHE A 305 5.04 -18.09 -29.88
C PHE A 305 4.15 -17.20 -29.01
N ALA A 306 3.23 -17.85 -28.33
CA ALA A 306 2.38 -17.24 -27.32
C ALA A 306 2.40 -18.03 -26.02
N PHE A 307 2.14 -17.35 -24.91
CA PHE A 307 1.96 -17.96 -23.59
C PHE A 307 0.93 -17.15 -22.78
N GLY A 308 0.27 -17.85 -21.82
CA GLY A 308 -0.73 -17.18 -20.96
C GLY A 308 -0.72 -17.73 -19.54
N MET A 309 -0.68 -16.83 -18.56
CA MET A 309 -0.66 -17.18 -17.14
C MET A 309 -1.72 -16.42 -16.36
N GLY A 310 -2.33 -17.11 -15.37
CA GLY A 310 -3.21 -16.48 -14.38
C GLY A 310 -2.41 -15.79 -13.30
N VAL A 311 -2.64 -14.48 -13.10
CA VAL A 311 -1.89 -13.68 -12.11
C VAL A 311 -2.13 -14.17 -10.70
N GLU A 312 -3.39 -14.50 -10.35
CA GLU A 312 -3.76 -15.06 -9.05
C GLU A 312 -3.04 -16.40 -8.79
N ARG A 313 -2.91 -17.24 -9.83
CA ARG A 313 -2.21 -18.50 -9.70
C ARG A 313 -0.73 -18.31 -9.38
N ILE A 314 -0.08 -17.37 -10.05
CA ILE A 314 1.31 -16.97 -9.76
C ILE A 314 1.44 -16.41 -8.34
N ALA A 315 0.51 -15.52 -7.95
CA ALA A 315 0.46 -14.92 -6.61
C ALA A 315 0.27 -15.99 -5.51
N MET A 316 -0.67 -16.93 -5.70
CA MET A 316 -0.90 -18.05 -4.79
C MET A 316 0.37 -18.88 -4.57
N LEU A 317 1.11 -19.18 -5.64
CA LEU A 317 2.34 -19.95 -5.56
C LEU A 317 3.46 -19.17 -4.88
N LYS A 318 3.60 -17.89 -5.20
CA LYS A 318 4.64 -17.03 -4.64
C LYS A 318 4.48 -16.82 -3.13
N TRP A 319 3.26 -16.55 -2.68
CA TRP A 319 2.96 -16.23 -1.28
C TRP A 319 2.28 -17.37 -0.51
N GLN A 320 2.19 -18.57 -1.11
CA GLN A 320 1.64 -19.76 -0.47
C GLN A 320 0.18 -19.60 0.00
N VAL A 321 -0.59 -18.81 -0.73
CA VAL A 321 -2.03 -18.63 -0.48
C VAL A 321 -2.79 -19.84 -1.03
N ASN A 322 -3.54 -20.53 -0.19
CA ASN A 322 -4.20 -21.79 -0.54
C ASN A 322 -5.61 -21.63 -1.14
N ASP A 323 -6.18 -20.44 -1.00
CA ASP A 323 -7.55 -20.14 -1.42
C ASP A 323 -7.58 -18.83 -2.21
N LEU A 324 -7.98 -18.93 -3.48
CA LEU A 324 -8.04 -17.82 -4.42
C LEU A 324 -9.05 -16.76 -3.99
N ARG A 325 -10.10 -17.13 -3.25
CA ARG A 325 -11.17 -16.22 -2.81
C ARG A 325 -10.65 -15.09 -1.92
N HIS A 326 -9.57 -15.32 -1.16
CA HIS A 326 -8.95 -14.29 -0.32
C HIS A 326 -8.52 -13.03 -1.10
N TYR A 327 -8.21 -13.18 -2.38
CA TYR A 327 -7.89 -12.02 -3.25
C TYR A 327 -9.11 -11.18 -3.62
N PHE A 328 -10.34 -11.68 -3.40
CA PHE A 328 -11.57 -11.01 -3.81
C PHE A 328 -12.50 -10.64 -2.64
N GLU A 329 -12.25 -11.16 -1.44
CA GLU A 329 -13.08 -10.93 -0.25
C GLU A 329 -12.81 -9.59 0.45
N ASN A 330 -11.75 -8.88 0.06
CA ASN A 330 -11.33 -7.60 0.65
C ASN A 330 -11.12 -7.65 2.18
N ASP A 331 -10.67 -8.79 2.71
CA ASP A 331 -10.37 -8.94 4.14
C ASP A 331 -9.10 -8.15 4.49
N MET A 332 -9.26 -7.13 5.32
CA MET A 332 -8.16 -6.26 5.74
C MET A 332 -7.06 -6.97 6.53
N ARG A 333 -7.37 -8.11 7.18
CA ARG A 333 -6.36 -8.92 7.88
C ARG A 333 -5.42 -9.56 6.87
N PHE A 334 -5.97 -10.13 5.81
CA PHE A 334 -5.22 -10.71 4.70
C PHE A 334 -4.42 -9.62 3.95
N LEU A 335 -5.05 -8.49 3.60
CA LEU A 335 -4.38 -7.44 2.85
C LEU A 335 -3.20 -6.81 3.61
N ARG A 336 -3.29 -6.69 4.93
CA ARG A 336 -2.20 -6.16 5.77
C ARG A 336 -0.94 -7.02 5.79
N GLU A 337 -1.03 -8.32 5.49
CA GLU A 337 0.14 -9.21 5.37
C GLU A 337 1.07 -8.78 4.24
N PHE A 338 0.58 -8.03 3.27
CA PHE A 338 1.34 -7.51 2.12
C PHE A 338 1.88 -6.09 2.31
N SER A 339 1.75 -5.49 3.50
CA SER A 339 2.15 -4.11 3.78
C SER A 339 3.66 -3.85 3.57
N THR A 340 4.50 -4.88 3.63
CA THR A 340 5.95 -4.81 3.41
C THR A 340 6.37 -5.16 1.98
N CYS A 341 5.44 -5.61 1.13
CA CYS A 341 5.71 -5.98 -0.25
C CYS A 341 5.78 -4.75 -1.17
N VAL A 342 6.44 -3.68 -0.74
CA VAL A 342 6.69 -2.48 -1.53
C VAL A 342 8.00 -2.68 -2.30
N GLU A 343 8.03 -3.58 -3.26
CA GLU A 343 9.04 -3.52 -4.33
C GLU A 343 8.51 -2.57 -5.42
N VAL A 344 9.21 -1.47 -5.58
CA VAL A 344 8.99 -0.45 -6.61
C VAL A 344 9.46 -0.96 -7.97
#